data_2cc621d634f2f7382492d74ad171c12a
#
_entry.id   2cc621d634f2f7382492d74ad171c12a
#
_cell.length_a   1.000
_cell.length_b   1.000
_cell.length_c   1.000
_cell.angle_alpha   90.00
_cell.angle_beta   90.00
_cell.angle_gamma   90.00
#
_symmetry.space_group_name_H-M   'P 1'
#
loop_
_entity.id
_entity.type
_entity.pdbx_description
1 polymer ?
#
loop_
_entity_poly.entity_id
_entity_poly.type
_entity_poly.pdbx_seq_one_letter_code
_entity_poly.pdbx_strand_id
1 'polypeptide(L)'
;MGISIENTNDHVIVHGKGLHGLTALTELLDVGNSGTTTRLISGILAGQSFSSTLNGDASIQKRPMKRILAPLSSMGADVKSVKSNDCAPLSFSPAKLHGISYESPVASAQVKSCILLAGLYADAPTSVTEPVLSRNHTELMLSAFGAKITSENTTASILPEPKLHGLSIEVPGDISSAAYFIAAGL
;
A
#
# COMPACT_ATOMS: atom_id res chain seq x y z
N MET A 1 -5.51 -10.13 -10.22
CA MET A 1 -4.06 -10.07 -10.47
C MET A 1 -3.38 -11.44 -10.24
N GLY A 2 -4.07 -12.56 -10.56
CA GLY A 2 -3.50 -13.90 -10.62
C GLY A 2 -3.22 -14.61 -9.30
N ILE A 3 -3.65 -14.07 -8.17
CA ILE A 3 -3.51 -14.68 -6.85
C ILE A 3 -4.82 -15.37 -6.48
N SER A 4 -4.73 -16.67 -6.14
CA SER A 4 -5.86 -17.42 -5.61
C SER A 4 -6.07 -17.10 -4.14
N ILE A 5 -7.32 -16.86 -3.75
CA ILE A 5 -7.72 -16.58 -2.38
C ILE A 5 -8.89 -17.50 -2.03
N GLU A 6 -8.71 -18.33 -1.01
CA GLU A 6 -9.75 -19.16 -0.45
C GLU A 6 -10.29 -18.47 0.81
N ASN A 7 -11.60 -18.25 0.83
CA ASN A 7 -12.25 -17.60 1.96
C ASN A 7 -13.28 -18.59 2.54
N THR A 8 -13.05 -19.00 3.78
CA THR A 8 -13.98 -19.80 4.58
C THR A 8 -14.56 -18.94 5.69
N ASN A 9 -15.51 -19.49 6.48
CA ASN A 9 -16.10 -18.73 7.59
C ASN A 9 -15.07 -18.37 8.68
N ASP A 10 -14.02 -19.18 8.83
CA ASP A 10 -13.08 -19.08 9.94
C ASP A 10 -11.70 -18.52 9.54
N HIS A 11 -11.33 -18.65 8.27
CA HIS A 11 -9.99 -18.22 7.80
C HIS A 11 -9.97 -17.88 6.32
N VAL A 12 -8.95 -17.11 5.95
CA VAL A 12 -8.63 -16.74 4.56
C VAL A 12 -7.24 -17.27 4.23
N ILE A 13 -7.14 -18.04 3.15
CA ILE A 13 -5.85 -18.53 2.63
C ILE A 13 -5.52 -17.76 1.35
N VAL A 14 -4.36 -17.11 1.35
CA VAL A 14 -3.83 -16.38 0.19
C VAL A 14 -2.66 -17.17 -0.39
N HIS A 15 -2.81 -17.71 -1.60
CA HIS A 15 -1.77 -18.45 -2.30
C HIS A 15 -0.78 -17.49 -2.98
N GLY A 16 0.15 -16.93 -2.19
CA GLY A 16 1.14 -15.97 -2.67
C GLY A 16 2.09 -16.56 -3.73
N LYS A 17 2.52 -15.73 -4.67
CA LYS A 17 3.44 -16.10 -5.76
C LYS A 17 4.77 -15.31 -5.71
N GLY A 18 5.13 -14.82 -4.53
CA GLY A 18 6.31 -13.99 -4.34
C GLY A 18 6.11 -12.53 -4.78
N LEU A 19 7.17 -11.74 -4.68
CA LEU A 19 7.13 -10.29 -4.87
C LEU A 19 6.68 -9.89 -6.30
N HIS A 20 7.13 -10.63 -7.32
CA HIS A 20 6.84 -10.38 -8.73
C HIS A 20 5.76 -11.33 -9.31
N GLY A 21 4.97 -11.98 -8.45
CA GLY A 21 4.00 -13.00 -8.86
C GLY A 21 2.64 -12.45 -9.32
N LEU A 22 2.45 -11.14 -9.30
CA LEU A 22 1.22 -10.52 -9.80
C LEU A 22 1.20 -10.49 -11.34
N THR A 23 0.01 -10.61 -11.91
CA THR A 23 -0.19 -10.59 -13.36
C THR A 23 -1.16 -9.48 -13.76
N ALA A 24 -0.98 -8.97 -14.98
CA ALA A 24 -1.86 -7.97 -15.57
C ALA A 24 -3.32 -8.43 -15.55
N LEU A 25 -4.22 -7.48 -15.34
CA LEU A 25 -5.65 -7.64 -15.61
C LEU A 25 -6.05 -6.76 -16.78
N THR A 26 -6.97 -7.25 -17.58
CA THR A 26 -7.64 -6.43 -18.61
C THR A 26 -8.72 -5.53 -18.02
N GLU A 27 -9.16 -5.87 -16.83
CA GLU A 27 -10.22 -5.16 -16.11
C GLU A 27 -9.65 -4.11 -15.16
N LEU A 28 -10.49 -3.16 -14.83
CA LEU A 28 -10.23 -2.13 -13.84
C LEU A 28 -10.20 -2.73 -12.43
N LEU A 29 -9.22 -2.33 -11.62
CA LEU A 29 -9.16 -2.72 -10.21
C LEU A 29 -10.13 -1.85 -9.41
N ASP A 30 -11.21 -2.47 -8.94
CA ASP A 30 -12.23 -1.78 -8.13
C ASP A 30 -11.88 -1.87 -6.64
N VAL A 31 -11.77 -0.72 -5.99
CA VAL A 31 -11.52 -0.59 -4.54
C VAL A 31 -12.76 -0.17 -3.76
N GLY A 32 -13.92 -0.10 -4.42
CA GLY A 32 -15.14 0.44 -3.82
C GLY A 32 -14.90 1.86 -3.29
N ASN A 33 -15.17 2.10 -2.01
CA ASN A 33 -14.92 3.38 -1.34
C ASN A 33 -13.66 3.38 -0.45
N SER A 34 -12.81 2.35 -0.52
CA SER A 34 -11.68 2.18 0.39
C SER A 34 -10.49 3.07 0.04
N GLY A 35 -10.35 4.17 0.75
CA GLY A 35 -9.16 5.03 0.65
C GLY A 35 -7.87 4.36 1.14
N THR A 36 -7.97 3.43 2.09
CA THR A 36 -6.82 2.65 2.57
C THR A 36 -6.33 1.70 1.48
N THR A 37 -7.21 0.89 0.91
CA THR A 37 -6.85 -0.03 -0.19
C THR A 37 -6.25 0.74 -1.35
N THR A 38 -6.87 1.86 -1.76
CA THR A 38 -6.36 2.71 -2.84
C THR A 38 -4.92 3.12 -2.60
N ARG A 39 -4.61 3.64 -1.41
CA ARG A 39 -3.27 4.17 -1.11
C ARG A 39 -2.22 3.08 -0.96
N LEU A 40 -2.54 2.00 -0.26
CA LEU A 40 -1.56 0.93 -0.02
C LEU A 40 -1.23 0.17 -1.31
N ILE A 41 -2.25 -0.25 -2.06
CA ILE A 41 -2.04 -1.02 -3.28
C ILE A 41 -1.36 -0.19 -4.38
N SER A 42 -1.50 1.14 -4.37
CA SER A 42 -0.79 2.03 -5.29
C SER A 42 0.73 1.88 -5.19
N GLY A 43 1.27 1.66 -3.99
CA GLY A 43 2.70 1.38 -3.80
C GLY A 43 3.12 0.08 -4.49
N ILE A 44 2.29 -0.96 -4.40
CA ILE A 44 2.55 -2.25 -5.07
C ILE A 44 2.42 -2.12 -6.58
N LEU A 45 1.36 -1.44 -7.07
CA LEU A 45 1.10 -1.28 -8.50
C LEU A 45 2.18 -0.46 -9.21
N ALA A 46 2.75 0.53 -8.52
CA ALA A 46 3.83 1.36 -9.04
C ALA A 46 5.09 0.56 -9.40
N GLY A 47 5.33 -0.58 -8.72
CA GLY A 47 6.48 -1.46 -8.95
C GLY A 47 6.24 -2.61 -9.93
N GLN A 48 5.06 -2.68 -10.60
CA GLN A 48 4.75 -3.78 -11.49
C GLN A 48 5.29 -3.57 -12.91
N SER A 49 5.55 -4.68 -13.60
CA SER A 49 6.01 -4.70 -15.00
C SER A 49 4.86 -4.61 -16.02
N PHE A 50 3.65 -4.36 -15.57
CA PHE A 50 2.45 -4.25 -16.40
C PHE A 50 1.63 -3.02 -16.04
N SER A 51 0.83 -2.55 -16.98
CA SER A 51 -0.08 -1.41 -16.74
C SER A 51 -1.33 -1.85 -15.99
N SER A 52 -1.86 -0.96 -15.15
CA SER A 52 -3.11 -1.19 -14.43
C SER A 52 -3.86 0.11 -14.22
N THR A 53 -5.16 0.01 -14.01
CA THR A 53 -6.01 1.16 -13.64
C THR A 53 -6.79 0.84 -12.37
N LEU A 54 -6.72 1.73 -11.41
CA LEU A 54 -7.37 1.62 -10.11
C LEU A 54 -8.50 2.65 -10.03
N ASN A 55 -9.70 2.21 -9.66
CA ASN A 55 -10.85 3.10 -9.46
C ASN A 55 -11.76 2.54 -8.37
N GLY A 56 -12.89 3.17 -8.16
CA GLY A 56 -13.95 2.75 -7.26
C GLY A 56 -15.17 3.64 -7.40
N ASP A 57 -15.97 3.74 -6.35
CA ASP A 57 -17.22 4.47 -6.34
C ASP A 57 -17.06 6.01 -6.44
N ALA A 58 -18.19 6.72 -6.45
CA ALA A 58 -18.22 8.17 -6.51
C ALA A 58 -17.55 8.85 -5.30
N SER A 59 -17.45 8.17 -4.16
CA SER A 59 -16.79 8.69 -2.96
C SER A 59 -15.27 8.69 -3.14
N ILE A 60 -14.67 7.59 -3.60
CA ILE A 60 -13.22 7.49 -3.80
C ILE A 60 -12.74 8.44 -4.91
N GLN A 61 -13.56 8.65 -5.94
CA GLN A 61 -13.27 9.56 -7.05
C GLN A 61 -13.22 11.05 -6.63
N LYS A 62 -13.62 11.38 -5.41
CA LYS A 62 -13.53 12.73 -4.83
C LYS A 62 -12.41 12.87 -3.81
N ARG A 63 -11.77 11.77 -3.42
CA ARG A 63 -10.71 11.80 -2.41
C ARG A 63 -9.35 12.12 -3.02
N PRO A 64 -8.65 13.17 -2.53
CA PRO A 64 -7.33 13.54 -3.05
C PRO A 64 -6.30 12.42 -2.78
N MET A 65 -5.55 12.06 -3.83
CA MET A 65 -4.47 11.08 -3.81
C MET A 65 -3.08 11.73 -3.95
N LYS A 66 -3.01 13.05 -4.03
CA LYS A 66 -1.75 13.81 -4.19
C LYS A 66 -0.67 13.39 -3.19
N ARG A 67 -1.07 13.08 -1.94
CA ARG A 67 -0.13 12.67 -0.87
C ARG A 67 0.63 11.37 -1.17
N ILE A 68 0.11 10.51 -2.03
CA ILE A 68 0.81 9.30 -2.50
C ILE A 68 1.37 9.50 -3.91
N LEU A 69 0.71 10.26 -4.77
CA LEU A 69 1.18 10.51 -6.13
C LEU A 69 2.53 11.24 -6.13
N ALA A 70 2.71 12.25 -5.26
CA ALA A 70 3.96 13.02 -5.18
C ALA A 70 5.17 12.13 -4.83
N PRO A 71 5.18 11.37 -3.70
CA PRO A 71 6.32 10.50 -3.39
C PRO A 71 6.52 9.37 -4.41
N LEU A 72 5.45 8.75 -4.95
CA LEU A 72 5.59 7.74 -5.99
C LEU A 72 6.26 8.32 -7.25
N SER A 73 5.88 9.53 -7.67
CA SER A 73 6.54 10.21 -8.79
C SER A 73 8.01 10.52 -8.47
N SER A 74 8.34 10.88 -7.22
CA SER A 74 9.73 11.08 -6.79
C SER A 74 10.55 9.79 -6.82
N MET A 75 9.91 8.63 -6.64
CA MET A 75 10.52 7.32 -6.83
C MET A 75 10.65 6.91 -8.30
N GLY A 76 10.18 7.72 -9.25
CA GLY A 76 10.21 7.41 -10.69
C GLY A 76 9.01 6.63 -11.20
N ALA A 77 7.95 6.45 -10.40
CA ALA A 77 6.74 5.78 -10.85
C ALA A 77 6.01 6.57 -11.96
N ASP A 78 5.55 5.89 -13.00
CA ASP A 78 4.62 6.46 -13.98
C ASP A 78 3.18 6.22 -13.52
N VAL A 79 2.72 7.09 -12.63
CA VAL A 79 1.38 7.09 -12.06
C VAL A 79 0.67 8.41 -12.36
N LYS A 80 -0.58 8.34 -12.81
CA LYS A 80 -1.37 9.52 -13.21
C LYS A 80 -2.81 9.42 -12.72
N SER A 81 -3.36 10.55 -12.27
CA SER A 81 -4.81 10.72 -12.17
C SER A 81 -5.38 10.90 -13.58
N VAL A 82 -6.22 9.98 -14.01
CA VAL A 82 -6.80 9.97 -15.38
C VAL A 82 -7.57 11.27 -15.69
N LYS A 83 -8.21 11.84 -14.69
CA LYS A 83 -8.97 13.08 -14.79
C LYS A 83 -8.13 14.33 -14.49
N SER A 84 -6.83 14.20 -14.25
CA SER A 84 -5.90 15.29 -13.90
C SER A 84 -6.36 16.15 -12.70
N ASN A 85 -7.04 15.53 -11.73
CA ASN A 85 -7.59 16.19 -10.54
C ASN A 85 -7.04 15.62 -9.22
N ASP A 86 -5.93 14.89 -9.30
CA ASP A 86 -5.31 14.18 -8.17
C ASP A 86 -6.21 13.16 -7.46
N CYS A 87 -7.30 12.73 -8.08
CA CYS A 87 -8.23 11.72 -7.57
C CYS A 87 -8.24 10.47 -8.47
N ALA A 88 -8.92 9.42 -8.02
CA ALA A 88 -9.19 8.24 -8.86
C ALA A 88 -10.10 8.63 -10.06
N PRO A 89 -10.00 7.91 -11.20
CA PRO A 89 -9.16 6.77 -11.48
C PRO A 89 -7.66 7.10 -11.54
N LEU A 90 -6.83 6.15 -11.07
CA LEU A 90 -5.37 6.24 -11.16
C LEU A 90 -4.87 5.21 -12.18
N SER A 91 -4.06 5.64 -13.15
CA SER A 91 -3.37 4.73 -14.07
C SER A 91 -1.93 4.57 -13.69
N PHE A 92 -1.44 3.33 -13.79
CA PHE A 92 -0.06 2.94 -13.55
C PHE A 92 0.51 2.35 -14.81
N SER A 93 1.70 2.76 -15.20
CA SER A 93 2.48 2.16 -16.28
C SER A 93 3.78 1.58 -15.74
N PRO A 94 4.36 0.55 -16.39
CA PRO A 94 5.65 0.01 -15.97
C PRO A 94 6.71 1.08 -15.88
N ALA A 95 7.40 1.14 -14.73
CA ALA A 95 8.49 2.06 -14.50
C ALA A 95 9.53 1.42 -13.57
N LYS A 96 10.77 1.89 -13.65
CA LYS A 96 11.82 1.50 -12.73
C LYS A 96 11.77 2.43 -11.52
N LEU A 97 11.54 1.86 -10.33
CA LEU A 97 11.51 2.63 -9.11
C LEU A 97 12.92 2.83 -8.54
N HIS A 98 13.16 4.01 -8.00
CA HIS A 98 14.37 4.38 -7.29
C HIS A 98 14.10 4.52 -5.80
N GLY A 99 15.07 4.08 -4.96
CA GLY A 99 15.02 4.34 -3.53
C GLY A 99 15.12 5.83 -3.22
N ILE A 100 14.33 6.29 -2.24
CA ILE A 100 14.33 7.70 -1.81
C ILE A 100 14.35 7.82 -0.28
N SER A 101 14.83 8.97 0.19
CA SER A 101 14.57 9.42 1.57
C SER A 101 13.49 10.49 1.51
N TYR A 102 12.29 10.17 2.02
CA TYR A 102 11.12 11.03 1.93
C TYR A 102 10.76 11.61 3.29
N GLU A 103 10.78 12.93 3.37
CA GLU A 103 10.26 13.66 4.54
C GLU A 103 8.78 13.96 4.32
N SER A 104 7.92 13.26 5.07
CA SER A 104 6.48 13.43 4.96
C SER A 104 6.03 14.72 5.66
N PRO A 105 5.31 15.61 4.98
CA PRO A 105 4.82 16.85 5.60
C PRO A 105 3.72 16.62 6.65
N VAL A 106 3.18 15.41 6.70
CA VAL A 106 2.11 15.03 7.65
C VAL A 106 2.34 13.60 8.17
N ALA A 107 1.94 13.34 9.40
CA ALA A 107 1.89 11.99 9.94
C ALA A 107 0.74 11.22 9.27
N SER A 108 1.07 10.16 8.50
CA SER A 108 0.08 9.36 7.81
C SER A 108 0.57 7.94 7.57
N ALA A 109 0.07 7.00 8.35
CA ALA A 109 0.39 5.58 8.18
C ALA A 109 0.12 5.09 6.74
N GLN A 110 -0.92 5.60 6.06
CA GLN A 110 -1.24 5.19 4.69
C GLN A 110 -0.21 5.70 3.67
N VAL A 111 0.30 6.92 3.83
CA VAL A 111 1.35 7.46 2.96
C VAL A 111 2.66 6.71 3.19
N LYS A 112 3.05 6.54 4.45
CA LYS A 112 4.22 5.75 4.84
C LYS A 112 4.14 4.34 4.26
N SER A 113 3.03 3.64 4.47
CA SER A 113 2.81 2.28 3.94
C SER A 113 2.91 2.23 2.42
N CYS A 114 2.34 3.20 1.70
CA CYS A 114 2.44 3.28 0.24
C CYS A 114 3.89 3.34 -0.22
N ILE A 115 4.70 4.21 0.39
CA ILE A 115 6.11 4.40 0.03
C ILE A 115 6.94 3.17 0.39
N LEU A 116 6.73 2.57 1.56
CA LEU A 116 7.44 1.34 1.97
C LEU A 116 7.10 0.16 1.07
N LEU A 117 5.82 0.01 0.67
CA LEU A 117 5.40 -1.02 -0.27
C LEU A 117 5.98 -0.81 -1.67
N ALA A 118 6.09 0.44 -2.15
CA ALA A 118 6.81 0.75 -3.39
C ALA A 118 8.31 0.50 -3.26
N GLY A 119 8.89 0.77 -2.09
CA GLY A 119 10.29 0.52 -1.77
C GLY A 119 10.72 -0.94 -1.88
N LEU A 120 9.77 -1.90 -1.78
CA LEU A 120 10.05 -3.31 -2.03
C LEU A 120 10.56 -3.57 -3.46
N TYR A 121 10.18 -2.74 -4.43
CA TYR A 121 10.49 -2.85 -5.86
C TYR A 121 11.54 -1.84 -6.32
N ALA A 122 12.09 -1.03 -5.42
CA ALA A 122 13.07 0.01 -5.77
C ALA A 122 14.46 -0.60 -6.03
N ASP A 123 15.35 0.18 -6.61
CA ASP A 123 16.76 -0.21 -6.87
C ASP A 123 17.70 0.10 -5.70
N ALA A 124 17.22 0.82 -4.69
CA ALA A 124 17.99 1.21 -3.51
C ALA A 124 17.09 1.28 -2.26
N PRO A 125 17.66 1.39 -1.05
CA PRO A 125 16.89 1.55 0.18
C PRO A 125 15.95 2.74 0.12
N THR A 126 14.76 2.60 0.70
CA THR A 126 13.75 3.66 0.79
C THR A 126 13.46 3.96 2.25
N SER A 127 13.43 5.24 2.62
CA SER A 127 13.06 5.68 3.96
C SER A 127 11.97 6.75 3.95
N VAL A 128 11.17 6.74 5.02
CA VAL A 128 10.12 7.73 5.26
C VAL A 128 10.27 8.27 6.67
N THR A 129 10.43 9.57 6.80
CA THR A 129 10.44 10.29 8.08
C THR A 129 9.14 11.06 8.24
N GLU A 130 8.45 10.86 9.34
CA GLU A 130 7.20 11.54 9.68
C GLU A 130 7.43 12.63 10.74
N PRO A 131 6.65 13.72 10.78
CA PRO A 131 6.79 14.74 11.82
C PRO A 131 6.40 14.23 13.22
N VAL A 132 5.50 13.24 13.27
CA VAL A 132 5.05 12.55 14.50
C VAL A 132 4.82 11.08 14.14
N LEU A 133 5.07 10.17 15.06
CA LEU A 133 4.90 8.73 14.83
C LEU A 133 3.44 8.39 14.54
N SER A 134 3.21 7.76 13.38
CA SER A 134 1.94 7.14 13.00
C SER A 134 1.94 5.63 13.29
N ARG A 135 0.80 4.96 13.02
CA ARG A 135 0.68 3.50 13.18
C ARG A 135 1.75 2.77 12.35
N ASN A 136 2.30 1.69 12.90
CA ASN A 136 3.43 0.93 12.35
C ASN A 136 3.05 -0.50 11.90
N HIS A 137 1.77 -0.75 11.61
CA HIS A 137 1.31 -2.11 11.27
C HIS A 137 1.98 -2.67 10.01
N THR A 138 2.25 -1.83 9.00
CA THR A 138 2.95 -2.25 7.79
C THR A 138 4.38 -2.67 8.08
N GLU A 139 5.09 -1.93 8.92
CA GLU A 139 6.46 -2.25 9.32
C GLU A 139 6.51 -3.60 10.06
N LEU A 140 5.61 -3.80 11.01
CA LEU A 140 5.51 -5.05 11.77
C LEU A 140 5.18 -6.23 10.85
N MET A 141 4.20 -6.09 9.96
CA MET A 141 3.82 -7.16 9.02
C MET A 141 4.94 -7.46 8.03
N LEU A 142 5.53 -6.46 7.40
CA LEU A 142 6.62 -6.67 6.45
C LEU A 142 7.83 -7.33 7.11
N SER A 143 8.17 -6.94 8.34
CA SER A 143 9.21 -7.59 9.13
C SER A 143 8.88 -9.05 9.40
N ALA A 144 7.64 -9.35 9.81
CA ALA A 144 7.19 -10.73 10.05
C ALA A 144 7.23 -11.58 8.78
N PHE A 145 6.92 -11.01 7.61
CA PHE A 145 7.04 -11.69 6.32
C PHE A 145 8.50 -11.83 5.82
N GLY A 146 9.50 -11.28 6.54
CA GLY A 146 10.91 -11.43 6.22
C GLY A 146 11.54 -10.26 5.45
N ALA A 147 10.84 -9.15 5.29
CA ALA A 147 11.44 -7.94 4.76
C ALA A 147 12.44 -7.34 5.76
N LYS A 148 13.54 -6.80 5.23
CA LYS A 148 14.52 -6.07 6.05
C LYS A 148 14.04 -4.62 6.20
N ILE A 149 13.36 -4.36 7.29
CA ILE A 149 12.80 -3.07 7.64
C ILE A 149 13.30 -2.64 9.03
N THR A 150 13.62 -1.37 9.19
CA THR A 150 13.99 -0.76 10.47
C THR A 150 13.09 0.42 10.77
N SER A 151 12.83 0.66 12.04
CA SER A 151 12.05 1.81 12.50
C SER A 151 12.80 2.46 13.66
N GLU A 152 13.26 3.68 13.47
CA GLU A 152 13.98 4.46 14.45
C GLU A 152 13.33 5.83 14.60
N ASN A 153 12.90 6.15 15.82
CA ASN A 153 12.15 7.39 16.09
C ASN A 153 10.93 7.51 15.15
N THR A 154 10.90 8.53 14.30
CA THR A 154 9.83 8.77 13.33
C THR A 154 10.18 8.33 11.90
N THR A 155 11.31 7.62 11.72
CA THR A 155 11.79 7.16 10.42
C THR A 155 11.64 5.65 10.29
N ALA A 156 11.00 5.21 9.22
CA ALA A 156 10.96 3.80 8.80
C ALA A 156 11.76 3.64 7.50
N SER A 157 12.60 2.59 7.42
CA SER A 157 13.44 2.31 6.26
C SER A 157 13.31 0.86 5.84
N ILE A 158 13.25 0.61 4.53
CA ILE A 158 13.12 -0.73 3.96
C ILE A 158 14.18 -0.98 2.89
N LEU A 159 14.72 -2.20 2.87
CA LEU A 159 15.58 -2.67 1.78
C LEU A 159 14.74 -3.29 0.66
N PRO A 160 15.12 -3.09 -0.61
CA PRO A 160 14.40 -3.64 -1.75
C PRO A 160 14.61 -5.15 -1.90
N GLU A 161 13.79 -5.76 -2.75
CA GLU A 161 13.87 -7.16 -3.19
C GLU A 161 13.99 -8.19 -2.04
N PRO A 162 13.12 -8.12 -1.00
CA PRO A 162 13.19 -9.06 0.10
C PRO A 162 12.73 -10.46 -0.33
N LYS A 163 13.29 -11.49 0.30
CA LYS A 163 12.76 -12.85 0.22
C LYS A 163 11.61 -12.99 1.22
N LEU A 164 10.42 -12.70 0.78
CA LEU A 164 9.22 -12.83 1.61
C LEU A 164 8.80 -14.30 1.73
N HIS A 165 8.25 -14.67 2.89
CA HIS A 165 7.68 -15.98 3.17
C HIS A 165 6.28 -15.87 3.75
N GLY A 166 5.44 -16.87 3.49
CA GLY A 166 4.09 -16.94 4.06
C GLY A 166 4.12 -17.28 5.54
N LEU A 167 3.13 -16.81 6.27
CA LEU A 167 2.92 -17.15 7.67
C LEU A 167 1.42 -17.13 8.01
N SER A 168 1.08 -17.72 9.14
CA SER A 168 -0.26 -17.63 9.71
C SER A 168 -0.35 -16.38 10.58
N ILE A 169 -1.41 -15.59 10.37
CA ILE A 169 -1.68 -14.35 11.12
C ILE A 169 -3.05 -14.48 11.76
N GLU A 170 -3.12 -14.26 13.06
CA GLU A 170 -4.37 -14.06 13.76
C GLU A 170 -4.74 -12.56 13.67
N VAL A 171 -5.87 -12.25 13.02
CA VAL A 171 -6.32 -10.87 12.84
C VAL A 171 -7.14 -10.46 14.07
N PRO A 172 -6.68 -9.49 14.86
CA PRO A 172 -7.42 -9.03 16.03
C PRO A 172 -8.70 -8.30 15.64
N GLY A 173 -9.64 -8.20 16.60
CA GLY A 173 -10.84 -7.40 16.45
C GLY A 173 -10.54 -5.91 16.26
N ASP A 174 -11.37 -5.22 15.47
CA ASP A 174 -11.24 -3.79 15.21
C ASP A 174 -12.03 -2.99 16.25
N ILE A 175 -11.32 -2.35 17.17
CA ILE A 175 -11.93 -1.48 18.21
C ILE A 175 -12.67 -0.28 17.58
N SER A 176 -12.25 0.21 16.41
CA SER A 176 -12.92 1.32 15.74
C SER A 176 -14.30 0.91 15.23
N SER A 177 -14.43 -0.29 14.70
CA SER A 177 -15.72 -0.87 14.31
C SER A 177 -16.58 -1.19 15.53
N ALA A 178 -15.97 -1.69 16.61
CA ALA A 178 -16.67 -2.00 17.86
C ALA A 178 -17.20 -0.74 18.56
N ALA A 179 -16.61 0.43 18.34
CA ALA A 179 -16.99 1.68 19.02
C ALA A 179 -18.48 2.04 18.82
N TYR A 180 -19.05 1.74 17.66
CA TYR A 180 -20.48 1.95 17.38
C TYR A 180 -21.37 1.10 18.28
N PHE A 181 -21.00 -0.16 18.50
CA PHE A 181 -21.75 -1.08 19.38
C PHE A 181 -21.55 -0.72 20.86
N ILE A 182 -20.33 -0.30 21.24
CA ILE A 182 -20.04 0.19 22.60
C ILE A 182 -20.89 1.43 22.90
N ALA A 183 -20.93 2.40 21.99
CA ALA A 183 -21.73 3.61 22.16
C ALA A 183 -23.25 3.33 22.18
N ALA A 184 -23.71 2.33 21.45
CA ALA A 184 -25.12 1.92 21.46
C ALA A 184 -25.52 1.16 22.74
N GLY A 185 -24.57 0.61 23.50
CA GLY A 185 -24.79 -0.09 24.77
C GLY A 185 -24.72 0.82 26.00
N LEU A 186 -24.37 2.09 25.83
CA LEU A 186 -24.39 3.13 26.88
C LEU A 186 -25.75 3.83 26.95
#